data_19e4abe1d2cd5ca7e3d24f7fa609e853
#
_entry.id   19e4abe1d2cd5ca7e3d24f7fa609e853
#
_cell.length_a   1.000
_cell.length_b   1.000
_cell.length_c   1.000
_cell.angle_alpha   90.00
_cell.angle_beta   90.00
_cell.angle_gamma   90.00
#
_symmetry.space_group_name_H-M   'P 1'
#
loop_
_entity.id
_entity.type
_entity.pdbx_description
1 polymer ?
#
loop_
_entity_poly.entity_id
_entity_poly.type
_entity_poly.pdbx_seq_one_letter_code
_entity_poly.pdbx_strand_id
1 'polypeptide(L)'
;MKKTSLFFFLISLSFYQLKAQIVIDNNAPYDNPSWMVDNVLLGGGVTTSNHSYQGDSVQIGWFDATNTDLGINSGIVMCTGDIYELDPNVVPGFVGVQNTVTDPDLLTVANSVPGMIGQTFSVTSINNVAILEFDFIPTSDSLRFRYVFGSQEYFTYENTQYNDVFGFFLSGPGIAG
;
A
#
# COMPACT_ATOMS: atom_id res chain seq x y z
N MET A 1 -62.09 20.14 -34.44
CA MET A 1 -60.61 20.02 -34.34
C MET A 1 -60.26 19.62 -32.94
N LYS A 2 -59.85 18.37 -32.71
CA LYS A 2 -59.40 17.89 -31.40
C LYS A 2 -57.92 18.16 -31.27
N LYS A 3 -57.50 18.97 -30.29
CA LYS A 3 -56.11 19.20 -29.96
C LYS A 3 -55.61 18.04 -29.11
N THR A 4 -54.73 17.22 -29.66
CA THR A 4 -54.02 16.16 -28.93
C THR A 4 -52.80 16.83 -28.25
N SER A 5 -52.85 16.89 -26.90
CA SER A 5 -51.71 17.39 -26.10
C SER A 5 -50.73 16.23 -25.89
N LEU A 6 -49.55 16.32 -26.46
CA LEU A 6 -48.47 15.35 -26.28
C LEU A 6 -47.69 15.71 -25.01
N PHE A 7 -47.85 14.88 -23.98
CA PHE A 7 -47.15 15.06 -22.71
C PHE A 7 -45.75 14.36 -22.78
N PHE A 8 -44.70 15.13 -22.93
CA PHE A 8 -43.35 14.62 -22.88
C PHE A 8 -42.93 14.37 -21.41
N PHE A 9 -42.82 13.12 -21.01
CA PHE A 9 -42.31 12.73 -19.70
C PHE A 9 -40.78 12.65 -19.79
N LEU A 10 -40.09 13.69 -19.34
CA LEU A 10 -38.62 13.69 -19.25
C LEU A 10 -38.20 12.86 -18.05
N ILE A 11 -37.81 11.60 -18.29
CA ILE A 11 -37.18 10.77 -17.27
C ILE A 11 -35.73 11.27 -17.12
N SER A 12 -35.47 12.03 -16.08
CA SER A 12 -34.11 12.40 -15.65
C SER A 12 -33.48 11.14 -15.04
N LEU A 13 -32.68 10.41 -15.83
CA LEU A 13 -31.77 9.39 -15.27
C LEU A 13 -30.64 10.14 -14.58
N SER A 14 -30.73 10.25 -13.27
CA SER A 14 -29.58 10.61 -12.43
C SER A 14 -28.61 9.43 -12.43
N PHE A 15 -27.57 9.53 -13.22
CA PHE A 15 -26.43 8.62 -13.12
C PHE A 15 -25.68 8.95 -11.82
N TYR A 16 -25.98 8.19 -10.77
CA TYR A 16 -25.08 8.16 -9.61
C TYR A 16 -23.79 7.48 -10.08
N GLN A 17 -22.75 8.26 -10.24
CA GLN A 17 -21.41 7.72 -10.40
C GLN A 17 -21.05 7.11 -9.03
N LEU A 18 -21.15 5.80 -8.90
CA LEU A 18 -20.52 5.07 -7.81
C LEU A 18 -19.01 5.22 -8.04
N LYS A 19 -18.39 6.11 -7.31
CA LYS A 19 -16.93 6.15 -7.28
C LYS A 19 -16.47 4.87 -6.61
N ALA A 20 -15.64 4.12 -7.32
CA ALA A 20 -14.87 3.06 -6.72
C ALA A 20 -14.01 3.70 -5.63
N GLN A 21 -14.19 3.27 -4.39
CA GLN A 21 -13.53 3.88 -3.23
C GLN A 21 -12.85 2.77 -2.44
N ILE A 22 -11.58 2.97 -2.17
CA ILE A 22 -10.84 2.19 -1.19
C ILE A 22 -11.28 2.64 0.21
N VAL A 23 -11.48 1.68 1.10
CA VAL A 23 -11.72 1.94 2.52
C VAL A 23 -10.43 1.67 3.27
N ILE A 24 -10.03 2.59 4.12
CA ILE A 24 -8.82 2.48 4.95
C ILE A 24 -9.23 2.53 6.41
N ASP A 25 -8.64 1.67 7.23
CA ASP A 25 -8.87 1.64 8.67
C ASP A 25 -7.61 1.20 9.44
N ASN A 26 -7.26 1.92 10.50
CA ASN A 26 -6.23 1.55 11.46
C ASN A 26 -6.72 1.59 12.91
N ASN A 27 -8.04 1.58 13.13
CA ASN A 27 -8.59 1.37 14.47
C ASN A 27 -8.56 -0.11 14.84
N ALA A 28 -8.73 -0.42 16.12
CA ALA A 28 -8.75 -1.81 16.59
C ALA A 28 -9.78 -2.67 15.79
N PRO A 29 -9.37 -3.85 15.30
CA PRO A 29 -8.10 -4.56 15.58
C PRO A 29 -6.95 -4.21 14.61
N TYR A 30 -7.15 -3.31 13.65
CA TYR A 30 -6.20 -2.99 12.59
C TYR A 30 -5.06 -2.04 13.02
N ASP A 31 -5.11 -1.55 14.26
CA ASP A 31 -4.02 -0.85 14.95
C ASP A 31 -2.94 -1.79 15.51
N ASN A 32 -3.14 -3.10 15.35
CA ASN A 32 -2.22 -4.13 15.84
C ASN A 32 -1.55 -4.86 14.66
N PRO A 33 -0.29 -4.55 14.31
CA PRO A 33 0.42 -5.19 13.20
C PRO A 33 0.54 -6.70 13.34
N SER A 34 0.77 -7.24 14.55
CA SER A 34 0.83 -8.68 14.75
C SER A 34 -0.50 -9.36 14.46
N TRP A 35 -1.60 -8.77 14.92
CA TRP A 35 -2.93 -9.28 14.62
C TRP A 35 -3.22 -9.24 13.11
N MET A 36 -2.81 -8.18 12.43
CA MET A 36 -2.99 -8.06 10.97
C MET A 36 -2.19 -9.10 10.20
N VAL A 37 -0.96 -9.40 10.61
CA VAL A 37 -0.17 -10.49 9.99
C VAL A 37 -0.95 -11.79 10.06
N ASP A 38 -1.44 -12.18 11.24
CA ASP A 38 -2.09 -13.46 11.46
C ASP A 38 -3.49 -13.58 10.84
N ASN A 39 -4.21 -12.46 10.72
CA ASN A 39 -5.64 -12.49 10.38
C ASN A 39 -5.97 -11.83 9.01
N VAL A 40 -5.06 -11.03 8.48
CA VAL A 40 -5.28 -10.28 7.22
C VAL A 40 -4.29 -10.70 6.14
N LEU A 41 -2.99 -10.72 6.47
CA LEU A 41 -1.93 -10.96 5.50
C LEU A 41 -1.84 -12.43 5.10
N LEU A 42 -1.94 -13.31 6.07
CA LEU A 42 -1.67 -14.74 5.87
C LEU A 42 -2.95 -15.53 5.63
N GLY A 43 -2.89 -16.41 4.63
CA GLY A 43 -3.87 -17.47 4.46
C GLY A 43 -3.66 -18.62 5.46
N GLY A 44 -4.63 -19.53 5.53
CA GLY A 44 -4.51 -20.72 6.38
C GLY A 44 -3.28 -21.58 6.04
N GLY A 45 -2.69 -22.20 7.07
CA GLY A 45 -1.57 -23.11 6.90
C GLY A 45 -0.18 -22.50 7.12
N VAL A 46 -0.12 -21.28 7.64
CA VAL A 46 1.14 -20.63 8.04
C VAL A 46 1.09 -20.35 9.55
N THR A 47 2.14 -20.67 10.25
CA THR A 47 2.31 -20.30 11.67
C THR A 47 3.34 -19.20 11.74
N THR A 48 3.06 -18.15 12.50
CA THR A 48 3.93 -16.98 12.64
C THR A 48 4.44 -16.80 14.06
N SER A 49 5.51 -16.03 14.19
CA SER A 49 6.11 -15.63 15.45
C SER A 49 7.01 -14.40 15.26
N ASN A 50 7.51 -13.86 16.35
CA ASN A 50 8.49 -12.75 16.36
C ASN A 50 8.08 -11.55 15.54
N HIS A 51 6.79 -11.16 15.60
CA HIS A 51 6.29 -9.99 14.89
C HIS A 51 6.94 -8.72 15.41
N SER A 52 7.35 -7.89 14.50
CA SER A 52 7.94 -6.56 14.76
C SER A 52 7.38 -5.55 13.76
N TYR A 53 7.07 -4.37 14.23
CA TYR A 53 6.75 -3.22 13.41
C TYR A 53 7.56 -2.02 13.84
N GLN A 54 8.19 -1.37 12.87
CA GLN A 54 8.92 -0.12 13.04
C GLN A 54 8.37 0.90 12.05
N GLY A 55 7.89 2.01 12.56
CA GLY A 55 7.24 3.07 11.81
C GLY A 55 6.30 3.86 12.69
N ASP A 56 5.61 4.83 12.14
CA ASP A 56 4.52 5.51 12.82
C ASP A 56 3.23 4.70 12.70
N SER A 57 2.35 4.82 13.71
CA SER A 57 1.08 4.10 13.73
C SER A 57 0.16 4.44 12.54
N VAL A 58 0.29 5.63 11.98
CA VAL A 58 -0.50 6.05 10.80
C VAL A 58 0.06 5.54 9.48
N GLN A 59 1.21 4.87 9.49
CA GLN A 59 1.84 4.33 8.28
C GLN A 59 1.41 2.91 7.94
N ILE A 60 0.60 2.26 8.78
CA ILE A 60 0.13 0.89 8.57
C ILE A 60 -1.35 0.76 8.97
N GLY A 61 -2.08 -0.06 8.23
CA GLY A 61 -3.48 -0.38 8.52
C GLY A 61 -4.05 -1.41 7.57
N TRP A 62 -5.35 -1.54 7.60
CA TRP A 62 -6.12 -2.42 6.72
C TRP A 62 -6.79 -1.62 5.61
N PHE A 63 -6.97 -2.26 4.45
CA PHE A 63 -7.76 -1.71 3.37
C PHE A 63 -8.80 -2.70 2.83
N ASP A 64 -9.92 -2.17 2.36
CA ASP A 64 -10.89 -2.86 1.50
C ASP A 64 -11.01 -2.12 0.17
N ALA A 65 -10.66 -2.82 -0.88
CA ALA A 65 -10.73 -2.36 -2.27
C ALA A 65 -11.67 -3.22 -3.12
N THR A 66 -12.60 -3.94 -2.49
CA THR A 66 -13.54 -4.86 -3.17
C THR A 66 -14.32 -4.18 -4.29
N ASN A 67 -14.60 -2.89 -4.14
CA ASN A 67 -15.35 -2.10 -5.11
C ASN A 67 -14.44 -1.23 -5.99
N THR A 68 -13.19 -1.64 -6.19
CA THR A 68 -12.19 -0.91 -6.99
C THR A 68 -11.54 -1.83 -8.02
N ASP A 69 -10.81 -1.24 -8.96
CA ASP A 69 -10.01 -1.95 -9.96
C ASP A 69 -8.57 -2.25 -9.48
N LEU A 70 -8.30 -2.17 -8.17
CA LEU A 70 -6.95 -2.40 -7.61
C LEU A 70 -6.42 -3.82 -7.86
N GLY A 71 -7.34 -4.78 -8.05
CA GLY A 71 -6.99 -6.17 -8.32
C GLY A 71 -6.67 -7.00 -7.06
N ILE A 72 -6.64 -6.38 -5.88
CA ILE A 72 -6.57 -7.03 -4.55
C ILE A 72 -7.75 -6.51 -3.74
N ASN A 73 -8.58 -7.41 -3.22
CA ASN A 73 -9.81 -7.03 -2.55
C ASN A 73 -9.59 -6.40 -1.17
N SER A 74 -8.66 -6.94 -0.41
CA SER A 74 -8.30 -6.42 0.92
C SER A 74 -6.92 -6.88 1.32
N GLY A 75 -6.35 -6.25 2.33
CA GLY A 75 -5.03 -6.59 2.82
C GLY A 75 -4.48 -5.57 3.82
N ILE A 76 -3.18 -5.66 4.07
CA ILE A 76 -2.44 -4.65 4.81
C ILE A 76 -2.01 -3.57 3.83
N VAL A 77 -2.19 -2.32 4.23
CA VAL A 77 -1.61 -1.16 3.56
C VAL A 77 -0.49 -0.59 4.40
N MET A 78 0.60 -0.23 3.74
CA MET A 78 1.72 0.48 4.35
C MET A 78 2.12 1.64 3.43
N CYS A 79 2.49 2.77 4.00
CA CYS A 79 2.96 3.91 3.21
C CYS A 79 4.02 4.74 3.94
N THR A 80 4.68 5.63 3.21
CA THR A 80 5.68 6.56 3.75
C THR A 80 5.04 7.78 4.45
N GLY A 81 3.71 7.95 4.30
CA GLY A 81 2.91 8.99 4.93
C GLY A 81 1.77 8.44 5.77
N ASP A 82 0.69 9.17 5.86
CA ASP A 82 -0.55 8.74 6.49
C ASP A 82 -1.37 7.88 5.52
N ILE A 83 -1.71 6.65 5.91
CA ILE A 83 -2.51 5.73 5.07
C ILE A 83 -3.88 6.30 4.69
N TYR A 84 -4.45 7.20 5.48
CA TYR A 84 -5.73 7.84 5.16
C TYR A 84 -5.65 8.79 3.97
N GLU A 85 -4.45 9.24 3.57
CA GLU A 85 -4.27 10.01 2.33
C GLU A 85 -4.52 9.18 1.06
N LEU A 86 -4.62 7.87 1.17
CA LEU A 86 -5.05 6.99 0.08
C LEU A 86 -6.57 7.05 -0.18
N ASP A 87 -7.36 7.59 0.76
CA ASP A 87 -8.77 7.86 0.52
C ASP A 87 -8.90 9.04 -0.47
N PRO A 88 -9.53 8.86 -1.63
CA PRO A 88 -9.66 9.92 -2.63
C PRO A 88 -10.47 11.14 -2.16
N ASN A 89 -11.13 11.06 -1.02
CA ASN A 89 -11.84 12.19 -0.41
C ASN A 89 -10.97 12.98 0.56
N VAL A 90 -9.82 12.48 0.94
CA VAL A 90 -8.82 13.18 1.76
C VAL A 90 -7.91 13.98 0.84
N VAL A 91 -7.71 15.24 1.15
CA VAL A 91 -6.73 16.07 0.41
C VAL A 91 -5.34 15.62 0.85
N PRO A 92 -4.50 15.12 -0.05
CA PRO A 92 -3.15 14.70 0.31
C PRO A 92 -2.36 15.85 0.92
N GLY A 93 -1.78 15.61 2.09
CA GLY A 93 -1.00 16.61 2.80
C GLY A 93 0.42 16.77 2.27
N PHE A 94 0.93 15.82 1.48
CA PHE A 94 2.33 15.72 1.03
C PHE A 94 3.37 15.79 2.15
N VAL A 95 2.94 15.61 3.38
CA VAL A 95 3.83 15.61 4.54
C VAL A 95 4.03 14.16 4.94
N GLY A 96 5.18 13.61 4.58
CA GLY A 96 5.61 12.32 5.09
C GLY A 96 5.64 12.32 6.61
N VAL A 97 5.38 11.19 7.21
CA VAL A 97 5.51 11.02 8.66
C VAL A 97 7.00 11.15 9.02
N GLN A 98 7.30 12.05 9.94
CA GLN A 98 8.68 12.29 10.37
C GLN A 98 9.09 11.22 11.38
N ASN A 99 9.73 10.14 10.93
CA ASN A 99 10.32 9.15 11.83
C ASN A 99 11.83 8.98 11.61
N THR A 100 12.50 8.36 12.55
CA THR A 100 13.96 8.12 12.53
C THR A 100 14.31 6.69 12.15
N VAL A 101 13.35 5.92 11.69
CA VAL A 101 13.56 4.53 11.26
C VAL A 101 14.43 4.53 10.01
N THR A 102 15.43 3.67 10.01
CA THR A 102 16.33 3.46 8.89
C THR A 102 16.45 1.97 8.62
N ASP A 103 16.70 1.62 7.37
CA ASP A 103 16.91 0.23 6.96
C ASP A 103 18.05 0.15 5.94
N PRO A 104 19.17 -0.57 6.24
CA PRO A 104 20.29 -0.67 5.35
C PRO A 104 20.00 -1.48 4.08
N ASP A 105 19.08 -2.43 4.13
CA ASP A 105 18.72 -3.24 2.99
C ASP A 105 17.88 -2.41 2.00
N LEU A 106 16.92 -1.62 2.50
CA LEU A 106 16.21 -0.64 1.66
C LEU A 106 17.16 0.40 1.05
N LEU A 107 18.15 0.87 1.81
CA LEU A 107 19.15 1.81 1.28
C LEU A 107 19.98 1.15 0.16
N THR A 108 20.30 -0.12 0.30
CA THR A 108 20.97 -0.92 -0.75
C THR A 108 20.10 -1.04 -1.99
N VAL A 109 18.83 -1.36 -1.83
CA VAL A 109 17.87 -1.40 -2.94
C VAL A 109 17.77 -0.05 -3.63
N ALA A 110 17.62 1.04 -2.88
CA ALA A 110 17.54 2.40 -3.42
C ALA A 110 18.79 2.76 -4.25
N ASN A 111 19.99 2.36 -3.80
CA ASN A 111 21.23 2.61 -4.52
C ASN A 111 21.46 1.68 -5.73
N SER A 112 20.69 0.62 -5.89
CA SER A 112 20.75 -0.23 -7.09
C SER A 112 19.98 0.38 -8.28
N VAL A 113 18.98 1.22 -8.01
CA VAL A 113 18.07 1.77 -9.02
C VAL A 113 18.74 2.74 -9.99
N PRO A 114 19.58 3.71 -9.57
CA PRO A 114 20.17 4.69 -10.49
C PRO A 114 20.87 4.05 -11.69
N GLY A 115 21.67 3.02 -11.44
CA GLY A 115 22.36 2.29 -12.52
C GLY A 115 21.41 1.58 -13.49
N MET A 116 20.27 1.11 -13.01
CA MET A 116 19.25 0.44 -13.84
C MET A 116 18.54 1.40 -14.79
N ILE A 117 18.38 2.66 -14.39
CA ILE A 117 17.70 3.71 -15.16
C ILE A 117 18.67 4.65 -15.87
N GLY A 118 19.97 4.32 -15.91
CA GLY A 118 21.00 5.10 -16.59
C GLY A 118 21.33 6.42 -15.91
N GLN A 119 21.10 6.54 -14.60
CA GLN A 119 21.44 7.71 -13.79
C GLN A 119 22.66 7.45 -12.89
N THR A 120 23.25 8.51 -12.34
CA THR A 120 24.48 8.46 -11.58
C THR A 120 24.41 9.05 -10.17
N PHE A 121 23.21 9.35 -9.67
CA PHE A 121 23.04 9.81 -8.29
C PHE A 121 23.21 8.66 -7.29
N SER A 122 23.52 8.99 -6.05
CA SER A 122 23.50 8.03 -4.94
C SER A 122 22.53 8.49 -3.85
N VAL A 123 21.82 7.53 -3.28
CA VAL A 123 20.92 7.77 -2.15
C VAL A 123 21.75 7.70 -0.87
N THR A 124 21.72 8.75 -0.06
CA THR A 124 22.50 8.84 1.19
C THR A 124 21.66 8.51 2.42
N SER A 125 20.35 8.62 2.32
CA SER A 125 19.39 8.29 3.40
C SER A 125 18.07 7.88 2.82
N ILE A 126 17.33 7.10 3.60
CA ILE A 126 15.91 6.83 3.42
C ILE A 126 15.15 7.44 4.60
N ASN A 127 13.95 7.93 4.35
CA ASN A 127 13.14 8.62 5.35
C ASN A 127 11.73 8.03 5.37
N ASN A 128 11.01 8.27 6.46
CA ASN A 128 9.60 7.88 6.61
C ASN A 128 9.38 6.37 6.43
N VAL A 129 10.32 5.56 6.89
CA VAL A 129 10.33 4.11 6.68
C VAL A 129 9.28 3.44 7.56
N ALA A 130 8.58 2.48 6.98
CA ALA A 130 7.70 1.55 7.68
C ALA A 130 8.17 0.12 7.40
N ILE A 131 8.47 -0.65 8.45
CA ILE A 131 9.02 -2.01 8.36
C ILE A 131 8.09 -2.95 9.12
N LEU A 132 7.62 -4.00 8.47
CA LEU A 132 6.87 -5.08 9.07
C LEU A 132 7.65 -6.38 8.91
N GLU A 133 8.04 -7.01 10.01
CA GLU A 133 8.81 -8.23 10.04
C GLU A 133 8.13 -9.30 10.87
N PHE A 134 8.26 -10.54 10.48
CA PHE A 134 7.82 -11.70 11.24
C PHE A 134 8.51 -12.99 10.77
N ASP A 135 8.65 -13.93 11.66
CA ASP A 135 9.05 -15.29 11.30
C ASP A 135 7.82 -16.09 10.90
N PHE A 136 7.96 -17.02 9.97
CA PHE A 136 6.88 -17.92 9.61
C PHE A 136 7.36 -19.35 9.29
N ILE A 137 6.49 -20.30 9.52
CA ILE A 137 6.69 -21.71 9.15
C ILE A 137 5.63 -22.07 8.10
N PRO A 138 6.02 -22.22 6.82
CA PRO A 138 5.08 -22.61 5.79
C PRO A 138 4.73 -24.09 5.88
N THR A 139 3.54 -24.48 5.47
CA THR A 139 3.12 -25.89 5.37
C THR A 139 3.37 -26.48 3.98
N SER A 140 3.89 -25.69 3.05
CA SER A 140 4.22 -26.09 1.69
C SER A 140 5.58 -25.56 1.25
N ASP A 141 6.09 -26.07 0.14
CA ASP A 141 7.37 -25.70 -0.45
C ASP A 141 7.28 -24.44 -1.33
N SER A 142 6.13 -23.79 -1.39
CA SER A 142 5.94 -22.55 -2.14
C SER A 142 5.19 -21.49 -1.35
N LEU A 143 5.71 -20.26 -1.40
CA LEU A 143 5.09 -19.06 -0.87
C LEU A 143 4.64 -18.18 -2.04
N ARG A 144 3.41 -17.67 -1.95
CA ARG A 144 2.88 -16.69 -2.90
C ARG A 144 2.27 -15.53 -2.15
N PHE A 145 2.60 -14.33 -2.55
CA PHE A 145 1.92 -13.14 -2.06
C PHE A 145 1.58 -12.22 -3.24
N ARG A 146 0.60 -11.37 -3.03
CA ARG A 146 0.16 -10.37 -4.00
C ARG A 146 0.39 -8.99 -3.40
N TYR A 147 0.91 -8.08 -4.20
CA TYR A 147 1.09 -6.70 -3.79
C TYR A 147 0.78 -5.75 -4.95
N VAL A 148 0.47 -4.53 -4.59
CA VAL A 148 0.40 -3.39 -5.49
C VAL A 148 1.29 -2.31 -4.89
N PHE A 149 2.19 -1.78 -5.70
CA PHE A 149 2.99 -0.61 -5.36
C PHE A 149 2.40 0.61 -6.08
N GLY A 150 2.12 1.66 -5.33
CA GLY A 150 1.61 2.93 -5.86
C GLY A 150 2.47 4.08 -5.39
N SER A 151 2.59 5.12 -6.19
CA SER A 151 3.22 6.38 -5.84
C SER A 151 2.34 7.54 -6.25
N GLN A 152 2.32 8.61 -5.46
CA GLN A 152 1.66 9.86 -5.79
C GLN A 152 2.58 10.80 -6.62
N GLU A 153 3.82 10.40 -6.83
CA GLU A 153 4.86 11.22 -7.45
C GLU A 153 4.93 11.12 -8.97
N TYR A 154 4.05 10.34 -9.60
CA TYR A 154 3.98 10.23 -11.06
C TYR A 154 3.83 11.60 -11.72
N PHE A 155 4.58 11.79 -12.81
CA PHE A 155 4.67 13.01 -13.63
C PHE A 155 5.38 14.22 -13.00
N THR A 156 5.61 14.23 -11.68
CA THR A 156 6.26 15.37 -11.01
C THR A 156 7.71 15.05 -10.64
N TYR A 157 7.94 13.88 -10.07
CA TYR A 157 9.24 13.48 -9.53
C TYR A 157 9.84 12.24 -10.20
N GLU A 158 9.14 11.65 -11.18
CA GLU A 158 9.68 10.52 -11.94
C GLU A 158 11.02 10.88 -12.61
N ASN A 159 11.97 9.95 -12.63
CA ASN A 159 13.31 10.15 -13.15
C ASN A 159 14.11 11.27 -12.46
N THR A 160 13.80 11.60 -11.21
CA THR A 160 14.54 12.54 -10.38
C THR A 160 15.38 11.80 -9.32
N GLN A 161 16.08 12.57 -8.48
CA GLN A 161 16.80 12.04 -7.32
C GLN A 161 15.88 11.68 -6.14
N TYR A 162 14.59 12.01 -6.21
CA TYR A 162 13.57 11.68 -5.21
C TYR A 162 12.83 10.46 -5.69
N ASN A 163 12.89 9.36 -4.93
CA ASN A 163 12.26 8.11 -5.28
C ASN A 163 11.77 7.41 -4.02
N ASP A 164 10.57 6.86 -4.09
CA ASP A 164 10.11 5.88 -3.12
C ASP A 164 10.75 4.52 -3.39
N VAL A 165 11.01 3.77 -2.34
CA VAL A 165 11.56 2.42 -2.43
C VAL A 165 10.69 1.45 -1.65
N PHE A 166 10.46 0.29 -2.25
CA PHE A 166 9.83 -0.87 -1.63
C PHE A 166 10.79 -2.05 -1.67
N GLY A 167 10.90 -2.76 -0.56
CA GLY A 167 11.67 -4.00 -0.46
C GLY A 167 10.82 -5.10 0.16
N PHE A 168 10.90 -6.30 -0.41
CA PHE A 168 10.40 -7.52 0.19
C PHE A 168 11.59 -8.45 0.38
N PHE A 169 11.96 -8.68 1.63
CA PHE A 169 13.11 -9.49 1.98
C PHE A 169 12.67 -10.81 2.58
N LEU A 170 13.26 -11.89 2.13
CA LEU A 170 13.01 -13.23 2.63
C LEU A 170 14.33 -13.89 2.96
N SER A 171 14.46 -14.40 4.18
CA SER A 171 15.62 -15.14 4.63
C SER A 171 15.21 -16.44 5.30
N GLY A 172 16.09 -17.42 5.32
CA GLY A 172 15.83 -18.69 6.02
C GLY A 172 16.73 -19.82 5.57
N PRO A 173 16.64 -20.97 6.22
CA PRO A 173 17.43 -22.15 5.85
C PRO A 173 17.15 -22.57 4.39
N GLY A 174 18.19 -22.60 3.56
CA GLY A 174 18.08 -22.99 2.15
C GLY A 174 17.65 -21.88 1.20
N ILE A 175 17.45 -20.66 1.70
CA ILE A 175 17.22 -19.48 0.87
C ILE A 175 18.56 -18.76 0.72
N ALA A 176 19.03 -18.66 -0.55
CA ALA A 176 20.19 -17.85 -0.88
C ALA A 176 19.70 -16.42 -1.13
N GLY A 177 20.15 -15.47 -0.30
CA GLY A 177 19.93 -14.06 -0.48
C GLY A 177 20.93 -13.43 -1.42
#